data_5b0d818a4d0ea70dca175beef0d122c4
#
_entry.id   5b0d818a4d0ea70dca175beef0d122c4
#
_cell.length_a   1.000
_cell.length_b   1.000
_cell.length_c   1.000
_cell.angle_alpha   90.00
_cell.angle_beta   90.00
_cell.angle_gamma   90.00
#
_symmetry.space_group_name_H-M   'P 1'
#
loop_
_entity.id
_entity.type
_entity.pdbx_description
1 polymer ?
#
loop_
_entity_poly.entity_id
_entity_poly.type
_entity_poly.pdbx_seq_one_letter_code
_entity_poly.pdbx_strand_id
1 'polypeptide(L)'
;MPSIPSIEFSLLEKGDAETVNFLQNYLNDVGFFVIKNHPLPKSTINDVFDYSKELFDLALEHKLKYKVPNCNGAVGYTPYGIETAMNETVADQKEFWHQGSNSNPDLLPNVYPDEMNDPYKIDDLFLQFEDIAKSVLACFKSFNINYNADLSDIANNGNSTLRLIHYPQTESNNEHRARAHSDVNLITLLVGGNESGLEAQNRNGEWVDCSCNENEIICNVGDMLEIVSNGQLKSTIHRVVSKGNSDRSRYSIPFFLHPRPEVILDPRTNLTADDFLTQRLKDINLK
;
A
#
# COMPACT_ATOMS: atom_id res chain seq x y z
N MET A 1 -22.46 3.58 -9.70
CA MET A 1 -21.86 4.15 -8.49
C MET A 1 -20.81 5.15 -8.96
N PRO A 2 -20.55 6.24 -8.24
CA PRO A 2 -19.44 7.11 -8.57
C PRO A 2 -18.14 6.28 -8.53
N SER A 3 -17.27 6.50 -9.52
CA SER A 3 -15.95 5.85 -9.61
C SER A 3 -14.87 6.90 -9.36
N ILE A 4 -13.70 6.45 -8.92
CA ILE A 4 -12.53 7.32 -8.73
C ILE A 4 -11.98 7.80 -10.08
N PRO A 5 -11.34 9.00 -10.16
CA PRO A 5 -10.79 9.54 -11.39
C PRO A 5 -9.55 8.77 -11.86
N SER A 6 -9.35 8.73 -13.17
CA SER A 6 -8.15 8.16 -13.79
C SER A 6 -7.28 9.27 -14.38
N ILE A 7 -6.00 9.26 -14.04
CA ILE A 7 -5.01 10.29 -14.40
C ILE A 7 -3.89 9.66 -15.22
N GLU A 8 -3.47 10.33 -16.29
CA GLU A 8 -2.30 9.94 -17.07
C GLU A 8 -1.01 10.17 -16.26
N PHE A 9 -0.13 9.16 -16.16
CA PHE A 9 1.12 9.28 -15.43
C PHE A 9 1.98 10.44 -15.91
N SER A 10 2.03 10.68 -17.23
CA SER A 10 2.79 11.79 -17.81
C SER A 10 2.33 13.18 -17.37
N LEU A 11 1.06 13.35 -16.95
CA LEU A 11 0.56 14.61 -16.40
C LEU A 11 1.00 14.80 -14.94
N LEU A 12 1.04 13.70 -14.17
CA LEU A 12 1.60 13.72 -12.80
C LEU A 12 3.09 14.07 -12.83
N GLU A 13 3.86 13.40 -13.68
CA GLU A 13 5.30 13.58 -13.82
C GLU A 13 5.66 15.03 -14.23
N LYS A 14 4.87 15.64 -15.09
CA LYS A 14 5.07 17.04 -15.52
C LYS A 14 4.55 18.07 -14.52
N GLY A 15 3.79 17.65 -13.51
CA GLY A 15 3.11 18.58 -12.61
C GLY A 15 2.10 19.48 -13.33
N ASP A 16 1.31 18.90 -14.25
CA ASP A 16 0.33 19.64 -15.04
C ASP A 16 -0.65 20.41 -14.15
N ALA A 17 -0.73 21.73 -14.33
CA ALA A 17 -1.42 22.63 -13.40
C ALA A 17 -2.93 22.33 -13.28
N GLU A 18 -3.58 21.92 -14.36
CA GLU A 18 -5.02 21.56 -14.34
C GLU A 18 -5.21 20.25 -13.58
N THR A 19 -4.38 19.26 -13.84
CA THR A 19 -4.36 17.97 -13.14
C THR A 19 -4.08 18.13 -11.65
N VAL A 20 -3.09 18.96 -11.30
CA VAL A 20 -2.73 19.28 -9.90
C VAL A 20 -3.92 19.88 -9.16
N ASN A 21 -4.54 20.92 -9.72
CA ASN A 21 -5.70 21.57 -9.11
C ASN A 21 -6.90 20.62 -8.96
N PHE A 22 -7.16 19.80 -9.98
CA PHE A 22 -8.22 18.79 -9.92
C PHE A 22 -7.96 17.77 -8.80
N LEU A 23 -6.75 17.18 -8.76
CA LEU A 23 -6.39 16.19 -7.74
C LEU A 23 -6.43 16.76 -6.33
N GLN A 24 -5.90 17.97 -6.11
CA GLN A 24 -5.92 18.60 -4.79
C GLN A 24 -7.33 18.72 -4.23
N ASN A 25 -8.29 19.12 -5.07
CA ASN A 25 -9.69 19.23 -4.67
C ASN A 25 -10.33 17.84 -4.45
N TYR A 26 -10.05 16.88 -5.34
CA TYR A 26 -10.65 15.56 -5.27
C TYR A 26 -10.13 14.73 -4.08
N LEU A 27 -8.82 14.75 -3.84
CA LEU A 27 -8.18 14.00 -2.76
C LEU A 27 -8.53 14.53 -1.36
N ASN A 28 -9.12 15.71 -1.27
CA ASN A 28 -9.70 16.21 -0.03
C ASN A 28 -10.96 15.42 0.39
N ASP A 29 -11.68 14.81 -0.54
CA ASP A 29 -12.91 14.05 -0.26
C ASP A 29 -12.68 12.53 -0.22
N VAL A 30 -12.15 11.94 -1.29
CA VAL A 30 -12.05 10.47 -1.41
C VAL A 30 -10.64 9.95 -1.20
N GLY A 31 -9.59 10.71 -1.45
CA GLY A 31 -8.22 10.29 -1.23
C GLY A 31 -7.71 9.17 -2.15
N PHE A 32 -8.44 8.78 -3.19
CA PHE A 32 -8.13 7.70 -4.14
C PHE A 32 -8.18 8.17 -5.58
N PHE A 33 -7.27 7.68 -6.42
CA PHE A 33 -7.32 7.87 -7.89
C PHE A 33 -6.60 6.74 -8.61
N VAL A 34 -6.81 6.63 -9.93
CA VAL A 34 -6.16 5.64 -10.80
C VAL A 34 -5.07 6.32 -11.61
N ILE A 35 -3.92 5.67 -11.73
CA ILE A 35 -2.81 6.07 -12.59
C ILE A 35 -2.82 5.19 -13.84
N LYS A 36 -2.91 5.81 -15.01
CA LYS A 36 -2.87 5.15 -16.32
C LYS A 36 -1.55 5.41 -17.03
N ASN A 37 -1.18 4.50 -17.92
CA ASN A 37 0.00 4.63 -18.78
C ASN A 37 1.29 4.91 -17.99
N HIS A 38 1.40 4.28 -16.80
CA HIS A 38 2.60 4.30 -15.98
C HIS A 38 3.72 3.46 -16.60
N PRO A 39 5.01 3.68 -16.23
CA PRO A 39 6.15 3.00 -16.85
C PRO A 39 6.32 1.52 -16.48
N LEU A 40 5.59 1.01 -15.46
CA LEU A 40 5.67 -0.39 -15.06
C LEU A 40 5.14 -1.30 -16.18
N PRO A 41 5.98 -2.22 -16.78
CA PRO A 41 5.54 -3.07 -17.87
C PRO A 41 4.46 -4.09 -17.42
N LYS A 42 3.53 -4.40 -18.31
CA LYS A 42 2.53 -5.44 -18.06
C LYS A 42 3.16 -6.80 -17.76
N SER A 43 4.28 -7.14 -18.44
CA SER A 43 5.03 -8.35 -18.16
C SER A 43 5.52 -8.42 -16.72
N THR A 44 6.05 -7.31 -16.18
CA THR A 44 6.51 -7.24 -14.79
C THR A 44 5.35 -7.47 -13.82
N ILE A 45 4.18 -6.87 -14.08
CA ILE A 45 2.98 -7.09 -13.27
C ILE A 45 2.57 -8.56 -13.25
N ASN A 46 2.49 -9.20 -14.43
CA ASN A 46 2.13 -10.62 -14.54
C ASN A 46 3.16 -11.50 -13.81
N ASP A 47 4.45 -11.25 -14.05
CA ASP A 47 5.56 -11.97 -13.44
C ASP A 47 5.50 -11.93 -11.90
N VAL A 48 5.06 -10.84 -11.31
CA VAL A 48 4.96 -10.71 -9.84
C VAL A 48 3.72 -11.42 -9.30
N PHE A 49 2.61 -11.43 -10.04
CA PHE A 49 1.48 -12.25 -9.65
C PHE A 49 1.83 -13.76 -9.72
N ASP A 50 2.56 -14.19 -10.75
CA ASP A 50 3.05 -15.58 -10.86
C ASP A 50 4.03 -15.89 -9.71
N TYR A 51 4.97 -14.99 -9.43
CA TYR A 51 5.89 -15.10 -8.28
C TYR A 51 5.11 -15.21 -6.95
N SER A 52 4.11 -14.35 -6.74
CA SER A 52 3.30 -14.39 -5.53
C SER A 52 2.58 -15.73 -5.37
N LYS A 53 2.04 -16.27 -6.47
CA LYS A 53 1.40 -17.57 -6.46
C LYS A 53 2.39 -18.69 -6.14
N GLU A 54 3.54 -18.73 -6.79
CA GLU A 54 4.60 -19.72 -6.52
C GLU A 54 5.05 -19.66 -5.05
N LEU A 55 5.27 -18.45 -4.52
CA LEU A 55 5.67 -18.24 -3.12
C LEU A 55 4.64 -18.78 -2.12
N PHE A 56 3.36 -18.46 -2.31
CA PHE A 56 2.33 -18.87 -1.36
C PHE A 56 1.87 -20.32 -1.54
N ASP A 57 2.12 -20.94 -2.69
CA ASP A 57 1.93 -22.37 -2.94
C ASP A 57 3.01 -23.25 -2.26
N LEU A 58 4.12 -22.67 -1.78
CA LEU A 58 5.12 -23.39 -0.98
C LEU A 58 4.46 -23.99 0.27
N ALA A 59 4.94 -25.17 0.67
CA ALA A 59 4.49 -25.80 1.92
C ALA A 59 4.70 -24.86 3.13
N LEU A 60 3.76 -24.88 4.08
CA LEU A 60 3.79 -23.97 5.23
C LEU A 60 5.13 -24.03 6.00
N GLU A 61 5.70 -25.23 6.15
CA GLU A 61 7.00 -25.42 6.81
C GLU A 61 8.14 -24.68 6.14
N HIS A 62 8.10 -24.54 4.80
CA HIS A 62 9.08 -23.76 4.03
C HIS A 62 8.87 -22.27 4.26
N LYS A 63 7.64 -21.77 4.12
CA LYS A 63 7.31 -20.35 4.37
C LYS A 63 7.68 -19.92 5.79
N LEU A 64 7.46 -20.77 6.79
CA LEU A 64 7.75 -20.46 8.20
C LEU A 64 9.25 -20.25 8.51
N LYS A 65 10.17 -20.76 7.66
CA LYS A 65 11.62 -20.48 7.80
C LYS A 65 11.93 -18.99 7.64
N TYR A 66 11.10 -18.29 6.88
CA TYR A 66 11.25 -16.87 6.55
C TYR A 66 10.41 -15.94 7.44
N LYS A 67 9.81 -16.48 8.49
CA LYS A 67 9.22 -15.67 9.56
C LYS A 67 10.32 -15.08 10.41
N VAL A 68 10.60 -13.78 10.26
CA VAL A 68 11.63 -13.08 11.00
C VAL A 68 11.12 -12.76 12.42
N PRO A 69 11.82 -13.22 13.48
CA PRO A 69 11.40 -12.94 14.85
C PRO A 69 11.57 -11.46 15.22
N ASN A 70 10.71 -10.96 16.08
CA ASN A 70 10.81 -9.60 16.66
C ASN A 70 10.87 -8.44 15.64
N CYS A 71 10.40 -8.66 14.41
CA CYS A 71 10.34 -7.64 13.38
C CYS A 71 8.94 -7.06 13.18
N ASN A 72 7.96 -7.48 13.97
CA ASN A 72 6.57 -7.05 13.85
C ASN A 72 5.98 -7.23 12.43
N GLY A 73 6.44 -8.25 11.71
CA GLY A 73 6.06 -8.50 10.32
C GLY A 73 6.65 -7.52 9.30
N ALA A 74 7.66 -6.71 9.68
CA ALA A 74 8.23 -5.69 8.80
C ALA A 74 8.94 -6.27 7.56
N VAL A 75 9.47 -7.49 7.64
CA VAL A 75 10.09 -8.22 6.54
C VAL A 75 9.75 -9.70 6.59
N GLY A 76 9.79 -10.36 5.43
CA GLY A 76 9.58 -11.80 5.29
C GLY A 76 8.12 -12.21 5.45
N TYR A 77 7.93 -13.47 5.83
CA TYR A 77 6.62 -14.13 5.84
C TYR A 77 5.83 -13.86 7.12
N THR A 78 4.58 -13.46 6.96
CA THR A 78 3.59 -13.42 8.07
C THR A 78 2.50 -14.45 7.79
N PRO A 79 2.31 -15.42 8.72
CA PRO A 79 1.34 -16.49 8.55
C PRO A 79 -0.12 -16.02 8.55
N TYR A 80 -0.98 -16.90 8.02
CA TYR A 80 -2.42 -16.74 8.01
C TYR A 80 -3.00 -16.48 9.41
N GLY A 81 -3.92 -15.50 9.49
CA GLY A 81 -4.69 -15.24 10.70
C GLY A 81 -3.90 -14.56 11.83
N ILE A 82 -2.81 -13.85 11.54
CA ILE A 82 -2.02 -13.11 12.53
C ILE A 82 -2.44 -11.63 12.62
N GLU A 83 -2.56 -10.95 11.47
CA GLU A 83 -2.91 -9.53 11.45
C GLU A 83 -4.40 -9.33 11.73
N THR A 84 -4.71 -8.37 12.62
CA THR A 84 -6.08 -8.01 12.97
C THR A 84 -6.30 -6.54 12.63
N ALA A 85 -7.37 -6.20 11.95
CA ALA A 85 -7.72 -4.80 11.70
C ALA A 85 -7.95 -4.05 13.03
N MET A 86 -7.66 -2.76 13.06
CA MET A 86 -7.81 -1.94 14.25
C MET A 86 -9.26 -2.01 14.79
N ASN A 87 -9.40 -2.20 16.11
CA ASN A 87 -10.67 -2.37 16.81
C ASN A 87 -11.44 -3.66 16.49
N GLU A 88 -10.81 -4.63 15.82
CA GLU A 88 -11.38 -5.93 15.54
C GLU A 88 -10.80 -7.01 16.47
N THR A 89 -11.57 -8.07 16.69
CA THR A 89 -11.15 -9.21 17.53
C THR A 89 -10.84 -10.47 16.72
N VAL A 90 -11.22 -10.47 15.45
CA VAL A 90 -11.01 -11.60 14.55
C VAL A 90 -9.94 -11.23 13.53
N ALA A 91 -8.90 -12.05 13.44
CA ALA A 91 -7.83 -11.84 12.48
C ALA A 91 -8.32 -11.93 11.02
N ASP A 92 -7.69 -11.17 10.14
CA ASP A 92 -7.95 -11.23 8.72
C ASP A 92 -7.53 -12.58 8.14
N GLN A 93 -8.29 -13.05 7.17
CA GLN A 93 -8.06 -14.34 6.51
C GLN A 93 -7.07 -14.18 5.36
N LYS A 94 -5.84 -13.75 5.69
CA LYS A 94 -4.75 -13.54 4.73
C LYS A 94 -3.41 -13.98 5.31
N GLU A 95 -2.50 -14.32 4.45
CA GLU A 95 -1.07 -14.42 4.70
C GLU A 95 -0.34 -13.42 3.81
N PHE A 96 0.86 -12.98 4.17
CA PHE A 96 1.57 -12.03 3.36
C PHE A 96 3.09 -12.13 3.49
N TRP A 97 3.78 -11.55 2.51
CA TRP A 97 5.21 -11.36 2.50
C TRP A 97 5.54 -9.89 2.41
N HIS A 98 6.48 -9.42 3.22
CA HIS A 98 6.99 -8.06 3.16
C HIS A 98 8.41 -8.01 2.63
N GLN A 99 8.65 -7.11 1.68
CA GLN A 99 9.94 -6.72 1.16
C GLN A 99 10.16 -5.24 1.47
N GLY A 100 11.22 -4.93 2.23
CA GLY A 100 11.64 -3.57 2.53
C GLY A 100 12.65 -3.02 1.50
N SER A 101 13.12 -1.80 1.72
CA SER A 101 14.19 -1.21 0.92
C SER A 101 15.55 -1.86 1.23
N ASN A 102 16.31 -2.21 0.19
CA ASN A 102 17.70 -2.61 0.32
C ASN A 102 18.67 -1.40 0.35
N SER A 103 18.16 -0.18 0.11
CA SER A 103 19.00 1.03 0.02
C SER A 103 19.32 1.65 1.37
N ASN A 104 18.60 1.30 2.41
CA ASN A 104 18.78 1.86 3.75
C ASN A 104 19.37 0.79 4.69
N PRO A 105 20.66 0.91 5.08
CA PRO A 105 21.32 -0.06 5.93
C PRO A 105 20.82 -0.07 7.38
N ASP A 106 20.05 0.94 7.80
CA ASP A 106 19.47 1.02 9.14
C ASP A 106 18.18 0.21 9.28
N LEU A 107 17.63 -0.25 8.14
CA LEU A 107 16.45 -1.12 8.12
C LEU A 107 16.83 -2.60 8.31
N LEU A 108 15.84 -3.41 8.69
CA LEU A 108 16.02 -4.85 8.76
C LEU A 108 16.35 -5.41 7.36
N PRO A 109 17.33 -6.31 7.24
CA PRO A 109 17.67 -6.94 5.97
C PRO A 109 16.49 -7.78 5.46
N ASN A 110 16.27 -7.73 4.16
CA ASN A 110 15.30 -8.60 3.52
C ASN A 110 15.73 -10.08 3.61
N VAL A 111 14.75 -10.97 3.59
CA VAL A 111 14.96 -12.41 3.48
C VAL A 111 14.47 -12.88 2.11
N TYR A 112 15.04 -13.96 1.60
CA TYR A 112 14.75 -14.47 0.27
C TYR A 112 14.54 -15.98 0.33
N PRO A 113 13.44 -16.52 -0.24
CA PRO A 113 13.17 -17.95 -0.17
C PRO A 113 14.06 -18.71 -1.15
N ASP A 114 14.88 -19.60 -0.60
CA ASP A 114 15.79 -20.48 -1.37
C ASP A 114 15.03 -21.43 -2.32
N GLU A 115 13.75 -21.66 -2.04
CA GLU A 115 12.87 -22.50 -2.85
C GLU A 115 12.42 -21.83 -4.16
N MET A 116 12.59 -20.52 -4.29
CA MET A 116 12.19 -19.75 -5.48
C MET A 116 13.32 -19.74 -6.52
N ASN A 117 12.96 -19.87 -7.80
CA ASN A 117 13.96 -19.84 -8.89
C ASN A 117 14.69 -18.50 -9.02
N ASP A 118 13.99 -17.40 -8.77
CA ASP A 118 14.52 -16.04 -8.77
C ASP A 118 14.01 -15.28 -7.56
N PRO A 119 14.60 -15.49 -6.37
CA PRO A 119 14.11 -14.90 -5.15
C PRO A 119 14.29 -13.37 -5.08
N TYR A 120 15.18 -12.80 -5.91
CA TYR A 120 15.49 -11.36 -5.94
C TYR A 120 14.59 -10.55 -6.89
N LYS A 121 13.73 -11.21 -7.65
CA LYS A 121 12.81 -10.57 -8.61
C LYS A 121 11.93 -9.50 -7.97
N ILE A 122 11.61 -9.67 -6.70
CA ILE A 122 10.79 -8.74 -5.92
C ILE A 122 11.50 -7.39 -5.67
N ASP A 123 12.85 -7.37 -5.66
CA ASP A 123 13.62 -6.13 -5.46
C ASP A 123 13.48 -5.18 -6.65
N ASP A 124 13.51 -5.70 -7.88
CA ASP A 124 13.33 -4.88 -9.08
C ASP A 124 11.92 -4.25 -9.11
N LEU A 125 10.92 -5.00 -8.69
CA LEU A 125 9.57 -4.47 -8.57
C LEU A 125 9.48 -3.38 -7.49
N PHE A 126 10.09 -3.61 -6.33
CA PHE A 126 10.15 -2.62 -5.26
C PHE A 126 10.68 -1.29 -5.77
N LEU A 127 11.83 -1.29 -6.47
CA LEU A 127 12.45 -0.09 -7.02
C LEU A 127 11.55 0.63 -8.03
N GLN A 128 10.90 -0.12 -8.93
CA GLN A 128 9.99 0.46 -9.92
C GLN A 128 8.77 1.12 -9.27
N PHE A 129 8.20 0.50 -8.23
CA PHE A 129 7.12 1.11 -7.47
C PHE A 129 7.56 2.35 -6.70
N GLU A 130 8.74 2.30 -6.10
CA GLU A 130 9.31 3.44 -5.38
C GLU A 130 9.49 4.66 -6.30
N ASP A 131 9.99 4.46 -7.51
CA ASP A 131 10.16 5.52 -8.51
C ASP A 131 8.82 6.13 -8.94
N ILE A 132 7.81 5.30 -9.21
CA ILE A 132 6.45 5.78 -9.53
C ILE A 132 5.87 6.57 -8.35
N ALA A 133 5.98 6.04 -7.14
CA ALA A 133 5.44 6.68 -5.94
C ALA A 133 6.11 8.03 -5.64
N LYS A 134 7.43 8.13 -5.81
CA LYS A 134 8.17 9.39 -5.68
C LYS A 134 7.74 10.41 -6.73
N SER A 135 7.48 9.98 -7.98
CA SER A 135 6.97 10.85 -9.04
C SER A 135 5.58 11.41 -8.70
N VAL A 136 4.72 10.58 -8.11
CA VAL A 136 3.39 11.03 -7.61
C VAL A 136 3.55 12.05 -6.48
N LEU A 137 4.41 11.80 -5.49
CA LEU A 137 4.66 12.76 -4.41
C LEU A 137 5.28 14.08 -4.92
N ALA A 138 6.13 14.02 -5.92
CA ALA A 138 6.70 15.22 -6.55
C ALA A 138 5.61 16.10 -7.18
N CYS A 139 4.58 15.50 -7.78
CA CYS A 139 3.39 16.24 -8.25
C CYS A 139 2.70 16.99 -7.11
N PHE A 140 2.60 16.38 -5.92
CA PHE A 140 1.95 16.97 -4.75
C PHE A 140 2.72 18.16 -4.15
N LYS A 141 3.99 18.38 -4.54
CA LYS A 141 4.73 19.63 -4.22
C LYS A 141 4.02 20.87 -4.71
N SER A 142 3.28 20.77 -5.81
CA SER A 142 2.49 21.86 -6.38
C SER A 142 1.17 22.10 -5.63
N PHE A 143 0.79 21.23 -4.69
CA PHE A 143 -0.34 21.44 -3.82
C PHE A 143 -0.01 22.50 -2.77
N ASN A 144 -0.97 23.31 -2.40
CA ASN A 144 -0.78 24.33 -1.36
C ASN A 144 -0.77 23.71 0.05
N ILE A 145 0.18 22.81 0.29
CA ILE A 145 0.39 22.15 1.58
C ILE A 145 1.37 22.98 2.39
N ASN A 146 0.95 23.42 3.57
CA ASN A 146 1.81 24.17 4.49
C ASN A 146 2.73 23.21 5.28
N TYR A 147 3.72 22.66 4.60
CA TYR A 147 4.74 21.78 5.18
C TYR A 147 6.13 22.24 4.75
N ASN A 148 7.08 22.29 5.69
CA ASN A 148 8.38 22.95 5.47
C ASN A 148 9.42 22.08 4.75
N ALA A 149 9.09 20.84 4.35
CA ALA A 149 10.00 19.96 3.64
C ALA A 149 9.39 19.52 2.29
N ASP A 150 10.26 19.09 1.38
CA ASP A 150 9.82 18.47 0.14
C ASP A 150 9.26 17.07 0.41
N LEU A 151 8.03 16.80 -0.03
CA LEU A 151 7.36 15.51 0.21
C LEU A 151 8.10 14.34 -0.44
N SER A 152 8.72 14.54 -1.60
CA SER A 152 9.50 13.50 -2.24
C SER A 152 10.83 13.24 -1.51
N ASP A 153 11.43 14.28 -0.95
CA ASP A 153 12.69 14.16 -0.19
C ASP A 153 12.50 13.40 1.13
N ILE A 154 11.41 13.63 1.85
CA ILE A 154 11.15 12.91 3.10
C ILE A 154 10.96 11.40 2.92
N ALA A 155 10.57 10.96 1.72
CA ALA A 155 10.42 9.55 1.35
C ALA A 155 11.72 8.88 0.88
N ASN A 156 12.79 9.66 0.58
CA ASN A 156 14.07 9.10 0.18
C ASN A 156 14.68 8.28 1.33
N ASN A 157 15.07 7.04 1.06
CA ASN A 157 15.56 6.08 2.06
C ASN A 157 14.56 5.86 3.22
N GLY A 158 13.27 6.01 2.95
CA GLY A 158 12.21 5.77 3.91
C GLY A 158 12.00 4.28 4.20
N ASN A 159 11.16 4.00 5.19
CA ASN A 159 10.81 2.64 5.61
C ASN A 159 9.68 2.05 4.73
N SER A 160 9.82 2.22 3.41
CA SER A 160 8.83 1.74 2.43
C SER A 160 8.76 0.22 2.39
N THR A 161 7.58 -0.32 2.08
CA THR A 161 7.34 -1.75 2.08
C THR A 161 6.51 -2.16 0.86
N LEU A 162 6.99 -3.16 0.13
CA LEU A 162 6.20 -3.90 -0.84
C LEU A 162 5.60 -5.12 -0.15
N ARG A 163 4.28 -5.30 -0.24
CA ARG A 163 3.58 -6.42 0.36
C ARG A 163 2.98 -7.29 -0.73
N LEU A 164 3.31 -8.58 -0.73
CA LEU A 164 2.56 -9.58 -1.47
C LEU A 164 1.53 -10.17 -0.52
N ILE A 165 0.25 -10.18 -0.90
CA ILE A 165 -0.84 -10.70 -0.07
C ILE A 165 -1.52 -11.85 -0.80
N HIS A 166 -1.77 -12.93 -0.05
CA HIS A 166 -2.60 -14.03 -0.46
C HIS A 166 -3.83 -14.14 0.44
N TYR A 167 -4.99 -14.09 -0.17
CA TYR A 167 -6.27 -14.43 0.46
C TYR A 167 -6.68 -15.82 -0.04
N PRO A 168 -6.53 -16.88 0.77
CA PRO A 168 -6.89 -18.22 0.36
C PRO A 168 -8.39 -18.34 0.02
N GLN A 169 -8.71 -19.32 -0.79
CA GLN A 169 -10.10 -19.75 -0.96
C GLN A 169 -10.73 -20.06 0.40
N THR A 170 -11.94 -19.62 0.63
CA THR A 170 -12.67 -19.88 1.87
C THR A 170 -14.09 -20.36 1.56
N GLU A 171 -14.55 -21.36 2.28
CA GLU A 171 -15.94 -21.82 2.24
C GLU A 171 -16.90 -20.90 3.03
N SER A 172 -16.35 -19.97 3.81
CA SER A 172 -17.15 -19.03 4.58
C SER A 172 -17.70 -17.93 3.70
N ASN A 173 -18.99 -17.61 3.84
CA ASN A 173 -19.66 -16.45 3.23
C ASN A 173 -19.14 -15.13 3.86
N ASN A 174 -17.83 -14.99 4.09
CA ASN A 174 -17.27 -13.76 4.59
C ASN A 174 -17.45 -12.65 3.53
N GLU A 175 -18.22 -11.64 3.89
CA GLU A 175 -18.50 -10.49 3.03
C GLU A 175 -17.24 -9.65 2.78
N HIS A 176 -16.21 -9.77 3.63
CA HIS A 176 -14.99 -8.95 3.58
C HIS A 176 -13.74 -9.82 3.45
N ARG A 177 -12.93 -9.56 2.42
CA ARG A 177 -11.54 -10.06 2.30
C ARG A 177 -10.56 -9.20 3.08
N ALA A 178 -10.79 -7.88 3.11
CA ALA A 178 -10.13 -6.95 4.01
C ALA A 178 -11.19 -6.05 4.65
N ARG A 179 -11.13 -5.93 5.98
CA ARG A 179 -12.03 -5.07 6.74
C ARG A 179 -11.70 -3.60 6.54
N ALA A 180 -12.63 -2.74 6.94
CA ALA A 180 -12.47 -1.30 6.83
C ALA A 180 -11.27 -0.81 7.65
N HIS A 181 -10.31 -0.12 7.00
CA HIS A 181 -9.10 0.42 7.60
C HIS A 181 -8.59 1.61 6.78
N SER A 182 -7.64 2.37 7.33
CA SER A 182 -6.81 3.34 6.62
C SER A 182 -5.37 2.83 6.52
N ASP A 183 -4.62 3.30 5.52
CA ASP A 183 -3.19 3.03 5.39
C ASP A 183 -2.37 4.01 6.22
N VAL A 184 -1.33 3.54 6.87
CA VAL A 184 -0.53 4.32 7.83
C VAL A 184 0.49 5.25 7.14
N ASN A 185 0.91 4.93 5.93
CA ASN A 185 2.00 5.51 5.16
C ASN A 185 1.70 6.92 4.56
N LEU A 186 2.56 7.39 3.63
CA LEU A 186 2.30 8.60 2.83
C LEU A 186 1.29 8.31 1.72
N ILE A 187 1.63 7.40 0.82
CA ILE A 187 0.76 6.94 -0.26
C ILE A 187 0.92 5.44 -0.47
N THR A 188 -0.16 4.79 -0.87
CA THR A 188 -0.14 3.39 -1.32
C THR A 188 -0.33 3.34 -2.83
N LEU A 189 0.46 2.51 -3.49
CA LEU A 189 0.26 2.10 -4.87
C LEU A 189 -0.20 0.65 -4.90
N LEU A 190 -1.33 0.38 -5.54
CA LEU A 190 -1.88 -0.95 -5.68
C LEU A 190 -2.08 -1.27 -7.16
N VAL A 191 -1.42 -2.31 -7.65
CA VAL A 191 -1.64 -2.79 -9.02
C VAL A 191 -3.04 -3.32 -9.16
N GLY A 192 -3.74 -2.87 -10.20
CA GLY A 192 -5.04 -3.37 -10.56
C GLY A 192 -4.98 -4.85 -10.91
N GLY A 193 -5.84 -5.62 -10.26
CA GLY A 193 -6.02 -7.05 -10.52
C GLY A 193 -7.38 -7.32 -11.15
N ASN A 194 -7.58 -8.57 -11.56
CA ASN A 194 -8.82 -9.04 -12.21
C ASN A 194 -10.03 -9.06 -11.27
N GLU A 195 -9.90 -8.64 -10.02
CA GLU A 195 -10.96 -8.73 -9.03
C GLU A 195 -11.41 -7.34 -8.54
N SER A 196 -12.70 -7.07 -8.71
CA SER A 196 -13.42 -5.94 -8.14
C SER A 196 -13.61 -6.10 -6.62
N GLY A 197 -14.05 -5.03 -5.95
CA GLY A 197 -14.47 -5.08 -4.54
C GLY A 197 -13.71 -4.14 -3.62
N LEU A 198 -12.70 -3.41 -4.11
CA LEU A 198 -12.12 -2.31 -3.35
C LEU A 198 -13.09 -1.14 -3.33
N GLU A 199 -13.42 -0.67 -2.14
CA GLU A 199 -14.33 0.46 -1.91
C GLU A 199 -13.71 1.41 -0.89
N ALA A 200 -13.80 2.72 -1.13
CA ALA A 200 -13.35 3.78 -0.24
C ALA A 200 -14.55 4.61 0.25
N GLN A 201 -14.49 5.11 1.49
CA GLN A 201 -15.57 5.87 2.10
C GLN A 201 -15.32 7.37 1.95
N ASN A 202 -16.17 8.10 1.21
CA ASN A 202 -16.07 9.54 1.10
C ASN A 202 -16.38 10.27 2.42
N ARG A 203 -16.21 11.59 2.47
CA ARG A 203 -16.48 12.38 3.70
C ARG A 203 -17.93 12.31 4.19
N ASN A 204 -18.88 11.95 3.30
CA ASN A 204 -20.29 11.80 3.68
C ASN A 204 -20.59 10.39 4.23
N GLY A 205 -19.61 9.51 4.30
CA GLY A 205 -19.78 8.12 4.74
C GLY A 205 -20.28 7.17 3.65
N GLU A 206 -20.30 7.59 2.37
CA GLU A 206 -20.76 6.77 1.25
C GLU A 206 -19.59 5.96 0.68
N TRP A 207 -19.83 4.69 0.31
CA TRP A 207 -18.85 3.84 -0.32
C TRP A 207 -18.75 4.11 -1.81
N VAL A 208 -17.55 4.39 -2.28
CA VAL A 208 -17.19 4.65 -3.69
C VAL A 208 -16.40 3.46 -4.21
N ASP A 209 -16.76 2.97 -5.40
CA ASP A 209 -16.01 1.88 -6.06
C ASP A 209 -14.63 2.39 -6.53
N CYS A 210 -13.57 1.72 -6.08
CA CYS A 210 -12.18 2.00 -6.42
C CYS A 210 -11.59 0.98 -7.39
N SER A 211 -12.41 0.30 -8.21
CA SER A 211 -11.89 -0.60 -9.23
C SER A 211 -11.15 0.14 -10.35
N CYS A 212 -10.15 -0.51 -10.91
CA CYS A 212 -9.41 -0.06 -12.09
C CYS A 212 -9.23 -1.21 -13.08
N ASN A 213 -8.74 -0.92 -14.28
CA ASN A 213 -8.44 -1.96 -15.27
C ASN A 213 -7.15 -2.70 -14.90
N GLU A 214 -6.95 -3.88 -15.52
CA GLU A 214 -5.64 -4.54 -15.54
C GLU A 214 -4.57 -3.56 -16.07
N ASN A 215 -3.40 -3.55 -15.46
CA ASN A 215 -2.29 -2.66 -15.78
C ASN A 215 -2.51 -1.17 -15.47
N GLU A 216 -3.50 -0.84 -14.66
CA GLU A 216 -3.59 0.47 -14.01
C GLU A 216 -3.16 0.34 -12.55
N ILE A 217 -2.72 1.44 -11.96
CA ILE A 217 -2.34 1.50 -10.55
C ILE A 217 -3.35 2.36 -9.81
N ILE A 218 -3.92 1.84 -8.74
CA ILE A 218 -4.68 2.64 -7.79
C ILE A 218 -3.68 3.30 -6.85
N CYS A 219 -3.81 4.60 -6.64
CA CYS A 219 -3.06 5.36 -5.65
C CYS A 219 -4.01 5.90 -4.59
N ASN A 220 -3.63 5.74 -3.31
CA ASN A 220 -4.37 6.36 -2.21
C ASN A 220 -3.45 7.08 -1.21
N VAL A 221 -4.01 8.10 -0.59
CA VAL A 221 -3.42 8.87 0.50
C VAL A 221 -3.47 8.05 1.79
N GLY A 222 -2.37 8.03 2.52
CA GLY A 222 -2.26 7.42 3.84
C GLY A 222 -2.29 8.44 4.98
N ASP A 223 -2.37 7.93 6.22
CA ASP A 223 -2.53 8.74 7.43
C ASP A 223 -1.37 9.73 7.65
N MET A 224 -0.14 9.32 7.35
CA MET A 224 1.03 10.21 7.48
C MET A 224 0.93 11.41 6.52
N LEU A 225 0.45 11.22 5.30
CA LEU A 225 0.25 12.32 4.35
C LEU A 225 -0.94 13.20 4.74
N GLU A 226 -2.00 12.65 5.32
CA GLU A 226 -3.09 13.45 5.89
C GLU A 226 -2.57 14.35 7.01
N ILE A 227 -1.73 13.84 7.92
CA ILE A 227 -1.10 14.63 8.99
C ILE A 227 -0.22 15.73 8.40
N VAL A 228 0.72 15.39 7.51
CA VAL A 228 1.64 16.33 6.86
C VAL A 228 0.90 17.42 6.10
N SER A 229 -0.21 17.08 5.43
CA SER A 229 -1.05 18.04 4.73
C SER A 229 -2.03 18.81 5.63
N ASN A 230 -1.97 18.60 6.95
CA ASN A 230 -2.91 19.19 7.92
C ASN A 230 -4.38 18.94 7.53
N GLY A 231 -4.69 17.71 7.07
CA GLY A 231 -6.04 17.27 6.71
C GLY A 231 -6.53 17.75 5.34
N GLN A 232 -5.67 18.37 4.52
CA GLN A 232 -6.03 18.80 3.16
C GLN A 232 -6.16 17.60 2.20
N LEU A 233 -5.32 16.57 2.38
CA LEU A 233 -5.40 15.32 1.67
C LEU A 233 -5.99 14.27 2.61
N LYS A 234 -7.00 13.54 2.14
CA LYS A 234 -7.77 12.64 2.99
C LYS A 234 -7.22 11.22 2.98
N SER A 235 -6.78 10.72 4.13
CA SER A 235 -6.61 9.29 4.34
C SER A 235 -7.97 8.65 4.51
N THR A 236 -8.35 7.85 3.54
CA THR A 236 -9.73 7.37 3.41
C THR A 236 -9.85 5.94 3.90
N ILE A 237 -10.83 5.70 4.77
CA ILE A 237 -11.23 4.35 5.17
C ILE A 237 -11.65 3.57 3.93
N HIS A 238 -11.06 2.40 3.74
CA HIS A 238 -11.35 1.53 2.60
C HIS A 238 -11.44 0.07 3.03
N ARG A 239 -12.11 -0.73 2.20
CA ARG A 239 -12.36 -2.16 2.45
C ARG A 239 -12.31 -2.95 1.15
N VAL A 240 -12.15 -4.25 1.25
CA VAL A 240 -12.31 -5.17 0.12
C VAL A 240 -13.47 -6.10 0.40
N VAL A 241 -14.56 -5.93 -0.37
CA VAL A 241 -15.75 -6.80 -0.27
C VAL A 241 -15.64 -7.97 -1.23
N SER A 242 -16.17 -9.13 -0.81
CA SER A 242 -16.27 -10.31 -1.65
C SER A 242 -17.53 -10.21 -2.51
N LYS A 243 -17.38 -9.90 -3.80
CA LYS A 243 -18.52 -9.83 -4.75
C LYS A 243 -18.87 -11.23 -5.29
N GLY A 244 -19.11 -12.20 -4.40
CA GLY A 244 -19.62 -13.53 -4.78
C GLY A 244 -18.57 -14.55 -5.24
N ASN A 245 -17.27 -14.24 -5.21
CA ASN A 245 -16.17 -15.12 -5.65
C ASN A 245 -15.24 -15.51 -4.48
N SER A 246 -15.82 -15.96 -3.35
CA SER A 246 -15.02 -16.52 -2.24
C SER A 246 -14.43 -17.91 -2.56
N ASP A 247 -14.83 -18.50 -3.69
CA ASP A 247 -14.41 -19.81 -4.19
C ASP A 247 -13.02 -19.82 -4.85
N ARG A 248 -12.33 -18.68 -4.92
CA ARG A 248 -10.98 -18.56 -5.52
C ARG A 248 -10.03 -17.84 -4.60
N SER A 249 -8.75 -18.25 -4.65
CA SER A 249 -7.65 -17.49 -4.08
C SER A 249 -7.50 -16.14 -4.78
N ARG A 250 -7.21 -15.09 -3.99
CA ARG A 250 -6.91 -13.75 -4.50
C ARG A 250 -5.51 -13.34 -4.09
N TYR A 251 -4.81 -12.66 -4.98
CA TYR A 251 -3.52 -12.04 -4.72
C TYR A 251 -3.64 -10.52 -4.83
N SER A 252 -2.89 -9.79 -4.00
CA SER A 252 -2.84 -8.33 -3.99
C SER A 252 -1.43 -7.86 -3.71
N ILE A 253 -0.99 -6.78 -4.36
CA ILE A 253 0.39 -6.32 -4.34
C ILE A 253 0.42 -4.81 -4.06
N PRO A 254 0.15 -4.37 -2.82
CA PRO A 254 0.30 -3.00 -2.43
C PRO A 254 1.77 -2.64 -2.15
N PHE A 255 2.16 -1.43 -2.56
CA PHE A 255 3.40 -0.78 -2.18
C PHE A 255 3.09 0.41 -1.27
N PHE A 256 3.64 0.42 -0.08
CA PHE A 256 3.45 1.44 0.94
C PHE A 256 4.67 2.36 0.98
N LEU A 257 4.55 3.58 0.46
CA LEU A 257 5.62 4.56 0.52
C LEU A 257 5.62 5.25 1.88
N HIS A 258 6.68 5.05 2.65
CA HIS A 258 6.86 5.67 3.96
C HIS A 258 7.94 6.75 3.92
N PRO A 259 7.86 7.76 4.80
CA PRO A 259 8.96 8.68 5.04
C PRO A 259 10.08 8.00 5.84
N ARG A 260 11.20 8.69 5.98
CA ARG A 260 12.24 8.29 6.95
C ARG A 260 11.70 8.33 8.38
N PRO A 261 12.19 7.46 9.28
CA PRO A 261 11.70 7.35 10.66
C PRO A 261 11.73 8.67 11.46
N GLU A 262 12.78 9.47 11.29
CA GLU A 262 13.00 10.73 12.01
C GLU A 262 12.18 11.91 11.47
N VAL A 263 11.46 11.77 10.38
CA VAL A 263 10.66 12.85 9.79
C VAL A 263 9.56 13.27 10.75
N ILE A 264 9.48 14.57 11.04
CA ILE A 264 8.44 15.13 11.89
C ILE A 264 7.18 15.33 11.03
N LEU A 265 6.14 14.55 11.31
CA LEU A 265 4.85 14.62 10.62
C LEU A 265 4.01 15.83 11.10
N ASP A 266 4.02 16.10 12.41
CA ASP A 266 3.33 17.23 13.02
C ASP A 266 4.27 18.05 13.91
N PRO A 267 4.73 19.23 13.45
CA PRO A 267 5.62 20.08 14.22
C PRO A 267 5.03 20.59 15.55
N ARG A 268 3.70 20.63 15.68
CA ARG A 268 3.02 21.11 16.90
C ARG A 268 3.19 20.15 18.07
N THR A 269 3.26 18.86 17.78
CA THR A 269 3.39 17.78 18.77
C THR A 269 4.77 17.11 18.74
N ASN A 270 5.61 17.47 17.77
CA ASN A 270 6.88 16.83 17.48
C ASN A 270 6.72 15.33 17.17
N LEU A 271 5.58 14.94 16.58
CA LEU A 271 5.27 13.56 16.20
C LEU A 271 6.15 13.11 15.05
N THR A 272 7.01 12.13 15.28
CA THR A 272 7.83 11.53 14.21
C THR A 272 7.07 10.43 13.45
N ALA A 273 7.58 10.08 12.26
CA ALA A 273 7.03 8.96 11.48
C ALA A 273 7.19 7.62 12.21
N ASP A 274 8.31 7.41 12.90
CA ASP A 274 8.57 6.21 13.70
C ASP A 274 7.61 6.08 14.88
N ASP A 275 7.41 7.16 15.64
CA ASP A 275 6.46 7.17 16.76
C ASP A 275 5.05 6.81 16.30
N PHE A 276 4.62 7.41 15.17
CA PHE A 276 3.30 7.17 14.61
C PHE A 276 3.15 5.72 14.12
N LEU A 277 4.11 5.21 13.35
CA LEU A 277 4.11 3.83 12.86
C LEU A 277 4.12 2.83 14.02
N THR A 278 5.00 3.03 15.02
CA THR A 278 5.09 2.19 16.20
C THR A 278 3.76 2.12 16.96
N GLN A 279 3.07 3.24 17.11
CA GLN A 279 1.76 3.26 17.75
C GLN A 279 0.72 2.46 16.94
N ARG A 280 0.68 2.67 15.62
CA ARG A 280 -0.27 1.97 14.73
C ARG A 280 -0.04 0.46 14.68
N LEU A 281 1.23 0.00 14.67
CA LEU A 281 1.57 -1.43 14.72
C LEU A 281 1.11 -2.10 16.02
N LYS A 282 1.14 -1.37 17.14
CA LYS A 282 0.56 -1.85 18.41
C LYS A 282 -0.95 -2.00 18.32
N ASP A 283 -1.63 -1.04 17.67
CA ASP A 283 -3.09 -1.03 17.57
C ASP A 283 -3.64 -2.19 16.72
N ILE A 284 -2.85 -2.72 15.77
CA ILE A 284 -3.23 -3.86 14.90
C ILE A 284 -2.65 -5.21 15.33
N ASN A 285 -2.07 -5.31 16.54
CA ASN A 285 -1.48 -6.52 17.10
C ASN A 285 -0.31 -7.14 16.31
N LEU A 286 0.34 -6.38 15.43
CA LEU A 286 1.63 -6.71 14.87
C LEU A 286 2.72 -6.30 15.87
N LYS A 287 2.96 -7.14 16.88
CA LYS A 287 3.99 -6.96 17.91
C LYS A 287 5.01 -8.08 17.85
#